data_71805c695b1c6f5c858a950c190a2f21
#
_entry.id   71805c695b1c6f5c858a950c190a2f21
#
_cell.length_a   1.000
_cell.length_b   1.000
_cell.length_c   1.000
_cell.angle_alpha   90.00
_cell.angle_beta   90.00
_cell.angle_gamma   90.00
#
_symmetry.space_group_name_H-M   'P 1'
#
loop_
_entity.id
_entity.type
_entity.pdbx_description
1 polymer ?
#
loop_
_entity_poly.entity_id
_entity_poly.type
_entity_poly.pdbx_seq_one_letter_code
_entity_poly.pdbx_strand_id
1 'polypeptide(L)'
;MSGRLVVCPTPIGNLEDVTLRVLAALREAEVVACEDTRRTRVLLDRYGVKAKLVSYHEHNEDARSRDLVDRMRAGETVALVSDAGMPLVSDPGYVLVRACVAAGLPVEVLPGPSAAITALVASGLPADSWRFRGFLPRKKGELRQVLAEPGGTLVAFESPRRVPATLALLASIDPDRRVAVCRELTKAHEEIVRGSAAELAERYANEPPRGEVVVVLGPAAPPAAAEPAGLEALRRLVEAGAKPRMAAAVVAELTGGKANDLYRALTRGT
;
A
#
# COMPACT_ATOMS: atom_id res chain seq x y z
N MET A 1 25.98 21.06 19.92
CA MET A 1 25.12 20.81 18.76
C MET A 1 23.92 20.04 19.26
N SER A 2 22.71 20.34 18.80
CA SER A 2 21.52 19.55 19.15
C SER A 2 21.65 18.15 18.55
N GLY A 3 21.23 17.13 19.27
CA GLY A 3 21.10 15.79 18.75
C GLY A 3 20.09 15.69 17.61
N ARG A 4 19.95 14.52 16.99
CA ARG A 4 19.08 14.30 15.83
C ARG A 4 18.42 12.93 15.86
N LEU A 5 17.32 12.81 15.15
CA LEU A 5 16.72 11.54 14.81
C LEU A 5 17.20 11.09 13.42
N VAL A 6 17.68 9.85 13.31
CA VAL A 6 17.98 9.21 12.03
C VAL A 6 17.05 8.04 11.80
N VAL A 7 16.16 8.13 10.82
CA VAL A 7 15.26 7.04 10.44
C VAL A 7 15.99 6.12 9.47
N CYS A 8 16.17 4.88 9.87
CA CYS A 8 17.01 3.89 9.22
C CYS A 8 16.17 2.70 8.70
N PRO A 9 15.96 2.56 7.39
CA PRO A 9 15.29 1.38 6.84
C PRO A 9 16.17 0.14 7.00
N THR A 10 15.55 -0.98 7.34
CA THR A 10 16.21 -2.28 7.52
C THR A 10 15.87 -3.25 6.38
N PRO A 11 16.65 -4.31 6.18
CA PRO A 11 16.35 -5.34 5.21
C PRO A 11 14.95 -5.96 5.38
N ILE A 12 14.30 -6.29 4.27
CA ILE A 12 12.97 -6.92 4.27
C ILE A 12 13.03 -8.45 4.24
N GLY A 13 14.24 -9.03 4.15
CA GLY A 13 14.44 -10.46 4.10
C GLY A 13 15.90 -10.86 3.95
N ASN A 14 16.65 -10.16 3.10
CA ASN A 14 18.06 -10.39 2.88
C ASN A 14 18.89 -9.33 3.61
N LEU A 15 19.72 -9.74 4.58
CA LEU A 15 20.54 -8.82 5.37
C LEU A 15 21.49 -7.98 4.52
N GLU A 16 21.83 -8.41 3.32
CA GLU A 16 22.74 -7.68 2.41
C GLU A 16 22.06 -6.47 1.75
N ASP A 17 20.74 -6.33 1.85
CA ASP A 17 20.01 -5.16 1.37
C ASP A 17 20.19 -3.93 2.26
N VAL A 18 20.89 -4.02 3.40
CA VAL A 18 21.19 -2.87 4.25
C VAL A 18 22.12 -1.90 3.52
N THR A 19 21.87 -0.60 3.63
CA THR A 19 22.74 0.39 3.02
C THR A 19 23.95 0.72 3.90
N LEU A 20 25.06 1.09 3.27
CA LEU A 20 26.29 1.52 3.99
C LEU A 20 26.01 2.73 4.91
N ARG A 21 25.12 3.64 4.48
CA ARG A 21 24.72 4.80 5.28
C ARG A 21 23.93 4.40 6.53
N VAL A 22 23.05 3.40 6.43
CA VAL A 22 22.35 2.85 7.58
C VAL A 22 23.32 2.24 8.57
N LEU A 23 24.27 1.44 8.11
CA LEU A 23 25.31 0.84 8.98
C LEU A 23 26.16 1.90 9.67
N ALA A 24 26.51 2.99 8.98
CA ALA A 24 27.23 4.11 9.58
C ALA A 24 26.39 4.80 10.66
N ALA A 25 25.14 5.13 10.35
CA ALA A 25 24.21 5.76 11.30
C ALA A 25 23.98 4.91 12.56
N LEU A 26 23.84 3.58 12.40
CA LEU A 26 23.68 2.66 13.54
C LEU A 26 24.93 2.55 14.41
N ARG A 27 26.13 2.78 13.86
CA ARG A 27 27.38 2.82 14.63
C ARG A 27 27.55 4.13 15.41
N GLU A 28 27.08 5.22 14.82
CA GLU A 28 27.19 6.58 15.39
C GLU A 28 26.11 6.90 16.43
N ALA A 29 24.96 6.21 16.38
CA ALA A 29 23.85 6.48 17.26
C ALA A 29 24.15 6.06 18.71
N GLU A 30 23.89 6.95 19.67
CA GLU A 30 23.97 6.64 21.09
C GLU A 30 22.88 5.66 21.54
N VAL A 31 21.73 5.69 20.83
CA VAL A 31 20.58 4.80 21.07
C VAL A 31 19.94 4.41 19.74
N VAL A 32 19.60 3.13 19.62
CA VAL A 32 18.79 2.59 18.52
C VAL A 32 17.43 2.18 19.07
N ALA A 33 16.40 2.92 18.69
CA ALA A 33 15.00 2.60 18.96
C ALA A 33 14.50 1.58 17.93
N CYS A 34 13.99 0.44 18.38
CA CYS A 34 13.60 -0.68 17.52
C CYS A 34 12.36 -1.39 18.06
N GLU A 35 11.58 -2.00 17.19
CA GLU A 35 10.36 -2.71 17.55
C GLU A 35 10.70 -4.00 18.32
N ASP A 36 11.42 -4.93 17.73
CA ASP A 36 11.96 -6.13 18.39
C ASP A 36 13.49 -6.08 18.47
N THR A 37 14.01 -5.91 19.71
CA THR A 37 15.46 -5.87 19.97
C THR A 37 16.18 -7.14 19.55
N ARG A 38 15.51 -8.29 19.51
CA ARG A 38 16.11 -9.57 19.09
C ARG A 38 16.33 -9.59 17.60
N ARG A 39 15.37 -9.11 16.80
CA ARG A 39 15.50 -9.01 15.34
C ARG A 39 16.57 -8.00 14.95
N THR A 40 16.54 -6.82 15.54
CA THR A 40 17.57 -5.80 15.32
C THR A 40 18.96 -6.32 15.68
N ARG A 41 19.08 -7.11 16.77
CA ARG A 41 20.36 -7.70 17.17
C ARG A 41 20.97 -8.58 16.08
N VAL A 42 20.18 -9.37 15.36
CA VAL A 42 20.64 -10.21 14.26
C VAL A 42 21.33 -9.37 13.17
N LEU A 43 20.73 -8.23 12.80
CA LEU A 43 21.32 -7.30 11.81
C LEU A 43 22.64 -6.71 12.36
N LEU A 44 22.64 -6.22 13.59
CA LEU A 44 23.82 -5.60 14.20
C LEU A 44 24.99 -6.59 14.32
N ASP A 45 24.72 -7.81 14.77
CA ASP A 45 25.73 -8.85 14.94
C ASP A 45 26.33 -9.27 13.59
N ARG A 46 25.51 -9.38 12.53
CA ARG A 46 25.97 -9.68 11.17
C ARG A 46 27.02 -8.68 10.67
N TYR A 47 26.92 -7.41 11.07
CA TYR A 47 27.78 -6.32 10.61
C TYR A 47 28.75 -5.78 11.68
N GLY A 48 28.85 -6.48 12.81
CA GLY A 48 29.75 -6.09 13.91
C GLY A 48 29.43 -4.71 14.50
N VAL A 49 28.17 -4.29 14.49
CA VAL A 49 27.73 -3.01 15.04
C VAL A 49 27.37 -3.18 16.52
N LYS A 50 27.99 -2.40 17.39
CA LYS A 50 27.65 -2.35 18.82
C LYS A 50 26.80 -1.12 19.09
N ALA A 51 25.52 -1.32 19.46
CA ALA A 51 24.60 -0.23 19.77
C ALA A 51 23.74 -0.55 20.99
N LYS A 52 23.33 0.50 21.69
CA LYS A 52 22.37 0.41 22.79
C LYS A 52 20.96 0.33 22.21
N LEU A 53 20.30 -0.82 22.31
CA LEU A 53 18.95 -1.02 21.84
C LEU A 53 17.92 -0.61 22.88
N VAL A 54 16.86 0.05 22.45
CA VAL A 54 15.71 0.44 23.24
C VAL A 54 14.44 0.01 22.53
N SER A 55 13.58 -0.73 23.22
CA SER A 55 12.29 -1.16 22.64
C SER A 55 11.37 0.04 22.42
N TYR A 56 10.83 0.14 21.18
CA TYR A 56 9.92 1.17 20.73
C TYR A 56 8.83 0.53 19.83
N HIS A 57 7.62 0.39 20.32
CA HIS A 57 6.49 -0.25 19.66
C HIS A 57 5.17 0.47 20.00
N GLU A 58 4.08 0.18 19.29
CA GLU A 58 2.77 0.85 19.45
C GLU A 58 2.32 1.03 20.90
N HIS A 59 2.58 0.04 21.78
CA HIS A 59 2.12 0.10 23.17
C HIS A 59 2.96 1.01 24.09
N ASN A 60 4.16 1.44 23.67
CA ASN A 60 5.04 2.27 24.49
C ASN A 60 5.49 3.56 23.79
N GLU A 61 5.12 3.78 22.53
CA GLU A 61 5.66 4.86 21.68
C GLU A 61 5.46 6.26 22.28
N ASP A 62 4.33 6.54 22.96
CA ASP A 62 4.09 7.85 23.56
C ASP A 62 5.07 8.18 24.71
N ALA A 63 5.27 7.24 25.62
CA ALA A 63 6.19 7.44 26.75
C ALA A 63 7.64 7.44 26.27
N ARG A 64 7.97 6.52 25.37
CA ARG A 64 9.31 6.37 24.84
C ARG A 64 9.73 7.53 23.94
N SER A 65 8.80 8.11 23.17
CA SER A 65 9.08 9.29 22.35
C SER A 65 9.52 10.49 23.20
N ARG A 66 8.92 10.69 24.36
CA ARG A 66 9.33 11.76 25.29
C ARG A 66 10.76 11.58 25.77
N ASP A 67 11.11 10.38 26.23
CA ASP A 67 12.47 10.03 26.67
C ASP A 67 13.51 10.24 25.55
N LEU A 68 13.19 9.79 24.33
CA LEU A 68 14.08 9.93 23.17
C LEU A 68 14.25 11.38 22.73
N VAL A 69 13.19 12.19 22.77
CA VAL A 69 13.25 13.63 22.47
C VAL A 69 14.15 14.36 23.49
N ASP A 70 14.03 14.04 24.78
CA ASP A 70 14.88 14.65 25.82
C ASP A 70 16.36 14.28 25.64
N ARG A 71 16.67 13.05 25.26
CA ARG A 71 18.03 12.63 24.88
C ARG A 71 18.58 13.43 23.71
N MET A 72 17.78 13.61 22.64
CA MET A 72 18.18 14.40 21.48
C MET A 72 18.36 15.88 21.83
N ARG A 73 17.56 16.45 22.73
CA ARG A 73 17.78 17.79 23.29
C ARG A 73 19.08 17.90 24.06
N ALA A 74 19.50 16.83 24.73
CA ALA A 74 20.79 16.74 25.42
C ALA A 74 21.98 16.52 24.45
N GLY A 75 21.73 16.38 23.14
CA GLY A 75 22.76 16.27 22.10
C GLY A 75 22.99 14.85 21.58
N GLU A 76 22.23 13.85 22.03
CA GLU A 76 22.38 12.47 21.56
C GLU A 76 21.76 12.28 20.16
N THR A 77 22.40 11.44 19.33
CA THR A 77 21.82 10.94 18.07
C THR A 77 21.03 9.66 18.35
N VAL A 78 19.78 9.64 17.94
CA VAL A 78 18.88 8.48 18.05
C VAL A 78 18.65 7.91 16.65
N ALA A 79 18.89 6.61 16.45
CA ALA A 79 18.46 5.89 15.25
C ALA A 79 17.12 5.22 15.51
N LEU A 80 16.19 5.30 14.56
CA LEU A 80 14.92 4.57 14.58
C LEU A 80 14.94 3.51 13.48
N VAL A 81 14.70 2.26 13.84
CA VAL A 81 14.55 1.12 12.92
C VAL A 81 13.23 0.42 13.16
N SER A 82 12.67 -0.20 12.11
CA SER A 82 11.58 -1.18 12.20
C SER A 82 12.13 -2.60 12.07
N ASP A 83 11.28 -3.59 12.26
CA ASP A 83 11.65 -5.00 12.11
C ASP A 83 12.02 -5.35 10.66
N ALA A 84 11.39 -4.66 9.68
CA ALA A 84 11.67 -4.86 8.26
C ALA A 84 11.24 -3.64 7.42
N GLY A 85 12.13 -3.16 6.58
CA GLY A 85 11.82 -2.07 5.65
C GLY A 85 11.92 -0.67 6.25
N MET A 86 11.12 0.24 5.74
CA MET A 86 11.10 1.65 6.13
C MET A 86 10.24 1.83 7.38
N PRO A 87 10.77 2.35 8.49
CA PRO A 87 9.96 2.72 9.66
C PRO A 87 8.79 3.63 9.27
N LEU A 88 7.72 3.63 10.04
CA LEU A 88 6.44 4.33 9.83
C LEU A 88 5.56 3.73 8.69
N VAL A 89 6.07 2.86 7.85
CA VAL A 89 5.31 2.28 6.73
C VAL A 89 4.65 0.98 7.20
N SER A 90 3.51 1.08 7.86
CA SER A 90 2.81 0.01 8.59
C SER A 90 3.53 -0.46 9.86
N ASP A 91 4.46 0.37 10.37
CA ASP A 91 5.29 0.12 11.53
C ASP A 91 5.23 1.34 12.48
N PRO A 92 5.63 1.20 13.76
CA PRO A 92 5.72 2.30 14.70
C PRO A 92 6.75 3.35 14.27
N GLY A 93 6.62 4.59 14.80
CA GLY A 93 7.59 5.67 14.54
C GLY A 93 6.97 7.03 14.26
N TYR A 94 5.71 7.08 13.82
CA TYR A 94 5.04 8.34 13.51
C TYR A 94 5.02 9.31 14.70
N VAL A 95 4.76 8.81 15.91
CA VAL A 95 4.70 9.61 17.13
C VAL A 95 6.07 10.26 17.41
N LEU A 96 7.17 9.51 17.27
CA LEU A 96 8.52 10.03 17.50
C LEU A 96 8.90 11.08 16.45
N VAL A 97 8.70 10.81 15.18
CA VAL A 97 9.02 11.76 14.11
C VAL A 97 8.23 13.06 14.29
N ARG A 98 6.92 12.96 14.56
CA ARG A 98 6.07 14.12 14.84
C ARG A 98 6.57 14.91 16.07
N ALA A 99 6.97 14.22 17.12
CA ALA A 99 7.49 14.86 18.35
C ALA A 99 8.82 15.59 18.08
N CYS A 100 9.72 15.01 17.29
CA CYS A 100 10.97 15.66 16.88
C CYS A 100 10.72 16.92 16.06
N VAL A 101 9.83 16.84 15.06
CA VAL A 101 9.45 18.00 14.23
C VAL A 101 8.85 19.11 15.07
N ALA A 102 7.93 18.78 16.00
CA ALA A 102 7.33 19.75 16.91
C ALA A 102 8.35 20.38 17.89
N ALA A 103 9.41 19.64 18.23
CA ALA A 103 10.50 20.12 19.11
C ALA A 103 11.61 20.87 18.35
N GLY A 104 11.50 21.04 17.02
CA GLY A 104 12.54 21.67 16.19
C GLY A 104 13.84 20.85 16.11
N LEU A 105 13.78 19.54 16.39
CA LEU A 105 14.94 18.64 16.30
C LEU A 105 15.13 18.17 14.84
N PRO A 106 16.37 18.08 14.36
CA PRO A 106 16.66 17.54 13.03
C PRO A 106 16.18 16.10 12.89
N VAL A 107 15.50 15.81 11.78
CA VAL A 107 15.10 14.46 11.38
C VAL A 107 15.75 14.15 10.03
N GLU A 108 16.66 13.18 10.03
CA GLU A 108 17.28 12.65 8.81
C GLU A 108 16.59 11.32 8.45
N VAL A 109 16.15 11.18 7.20
CA VAL A 109 15.57 9.92 6.70
C VAL A 109 16.50 9.34 5.66
N LEU A 110 17.00 8.13 5.91
CA LEU A 110 17.86 7.42 4.95
C LEU A 110 16.98 6.63 3.96
N PRO A 111 17.27 6.66 2.65
CA PRO A 111 16.61 5.78 1.70
C PRO A 111 17.07 4.33 1.88
N GLY A 112 16.18 3.38 1.57
CA GLY A 112 16.54 1.96 1.66
C GLY A 112 15.39 1.00 1.33
N PRO A 113 15.49 -0.27 1.75
CA PRO A 113 14.54 -1.31 1.40
C PRO A 113 13.09 -0.97 1.76
N SER A 114 12.17 -1.39 0.88
CA SER A 114 10.72 -1.25 1.07
C SER A 114 9.98 -2.35 0.32
N ALA A 115 9.27 -3.21 1.04
CA ALA A 115 8.50 -4.30 0.44
C ALA A 115 7.43 -3.79 -0.55
N ALA A 116 6.80 -2.65 -0.25
CA ALA A 116 5.79 -2.05 -1.12
C ALA A 116 6.36 -1.61 -2.46
N ILE A 117 7.50 -0.91 -2.46
CA ILE A 117 8.17 -0.45 -3.68
C ILE A 117 8.76 -1.62 -4.45
N THR A 118 9.40 -2.57 -3.76
CA THR A 118 9.97 -3.77 -4.39
C THR A 118 8.87 -4.58 -5.09
N ALA A 119 7.72 -4.80 -4.43
CA ALA A 119 6.59 -5.48 -5.04
C ALA A 119 6.02 -4.72 -6.24
N LEU A 120 5.85 -3.39 -6.14
CA LEU A 120 5.37 -2.56 -7.24
C LEU A 120 6.24 -2.73 -8.48
N VAL A 121 7.56 -2.57 -8.33
CA VAL A 121 8.51 -2.72 -9.45
C VAL A 121 8.50 -4.15 -9.98
N ALA A 122 8.55 -5.14 -9.09
CA ALA A 122 8.54 -6.55 -9.46
C ALA A 122 7.23 -7.00 -10.11
N SER A 123 6.12 -6.33 -9.86
CA SER A 123 4.81 -6.69 -10.43
C SER A 123 4.75 -6.52 -11.94
N GLY A 124 5.50 -5.56 -12.50
CA GLY A 124 5.41 -5.15 -13.91
C GLY A 124 4.11 -4.41 -14.25
N LEU A 125 3.36 -3.96 -13.23
CA LEU A 125 2.14 -3.17 -13.42
C LEU A 125 2.48 -1.67 -13.50
N PRO A 126 1.59 -0.83 -14.08
CA PRO A 126 1.81 0.61 -14.20
C PRO A 126 2.15 1.26 -12.87
N ALA A 127 3.21 2.05 -12.82
CA ALA A 127 3.72 2.71 -11.62
C ALA A 127 3.69 4.26 -11.69
N ASP A 128 3.16 4.82 -12.75
CA ASP A 128 2.97 6.27 -12.96
C ASP A 128 1.95 6.87 -11.98
N SER A 129 0.94 6.09 -11.62
CA SER A 129 -0.03 6.42 -10.58
C SER A 129 -0.29 5.19 -9.73
N TRP A 130 0.07 5.24 -8.46
CA TRP A 130 -0.14 4.13 -7.54
C TRP A 130 -0.43 4.62 -6.12
N ARG A 131 -0.97 3.74 -5.31
CA ARG A 131 -1.27 4.01 -3.90
C ARG A 131 -0.92 2.80 -3.04
N PHE A 132 -0.46 3.07 -1.82
CA PHE A 132 -0.22 2.08 -0.80
C PHE A 132 -1.30 2.16 0.28
N ARG A 133 -1.84 1.00 0.67
CA ARG A 133 -2.93 0.91 1.66
C ARG A 133 -2.53 0.24 2.97
N GLY A 134 -1.25 -0.09 3.15
CA GLY A 134 -0.88 -0.94 4.28
C GLY A 134 -1.57 -2.31 4.20
N PHE A 135 -2.05 -2.84 5.32
CA PHE A 135 -2.84 -4.08 5.33
C PHE A 135 -4.26 -3.85 4.82
N LEU A 136 -4.75 -4.77 4.00
CA LEU A 136 -6.12 -4.74 3.51
C LEU A 136 -7.14 -4.92 4.65
N PRO A 137 -8.30 -4.23 4.59
CA PRO A 137 -9.34 -4.33 5.61
C PRO A 137 -9.78 -5.78 5.86
N ARG A 138 -10.12 -6.09 7.12
CA ARG A 138 -10.63 -7.43 7.50
C ARG A 138 -12.11 -7.58 7.20
N LYS A 139 -12.90 -6.52 7.32
CA LYS A 139 -14.34 -6.56 7.06
C LYS A 139 -14.61 -6.59 5.56
N LYS A 140 -15.40 -7.59 5.12
CA LYS A 140 -15.69 -7.84 3.70
C LYS A 140 -16.24 -6.60 2.96
N GLY A 141 -17.11 -5.82 3.61
CA GLY A 141 -17.67 -4.60 3.01
C GLY A 141 -16.63 -3.52 2.75
N GLU A 142 -15.76 -3.24 3.73
CA GLU A 142 -14.65 -2.28 3.60
C GLU A 142 -13.63 -2.77 2.56
N LEU A 143 -13.29 -4.07 2.58
CA LEU A 143 -12.42 -4.68 1.59
C LEU A 143 -12.99 -4.51 0.16
N ARG A 144 -14.29 -4.79 -0.02
CA ARG A 144 -14.96 -4.61 -1.31
C ARG A 144 -14.86 -3.16 -1.82
N GLN A 145 -15.05 -2.18 -0.93
CA GLN A 145 -14.92 -0.76 -1.29
C GLN A 145 -13.50 -0.44 -1.77
N VAL A 146 -12.47 -0.87 -1.01
CA VAL A 146 -11.05 -0.66 -1.38
C VAL A 146 -10.72 -1.32 -2.72
N LEU A 147 -11.19 -2.54 -2.96
CA LEU A 147 -10.94 -3.27 -4.20
C LEU A 147 -11.66 -2.66 -5.42
N ALA A 148 -12.85 -2.09 -5.22
CA ALA A 148 -13.63 -1.44 -6.28
C ALA A 148 -13.24 0.03 -6.52
N GLU A 149 -12.43 0.63 -5.63
CA GLU A 149 -12.04 2.04 -5.72
C GLU A 149 -11.27 2.32 -7.02
N PRO A 150 -11.76 3.25 -7.86
CA PRO A 150 -11.07 3.59 -9.10
C PRO A 150 -9.71 4.25 -8.82
N GLY A 151 -8.81 4.16 -9.78
CA GLY A 151 -7.50 4.82 -9.70
C GLY A 151 -6.38 3.94 -10.22
N GLY A 152 -5.14 4.38 -9.96
CA GLY A 152 -3.91 3.69 -10.36
C GLY A 152 -3.67 2.36 -9.64
N THR A 153 -2.48 1.82 -9.81
CA THR A 153 -2.08 0.55 -9.19
C THR A 153 -2.18 0.63 -7.66
N LEU A 154 -2.80 -0.38 -7.05
CA LEU A 154 -2.90 -0.51 -5.60
C LEU A 154 -1.88 -1.52 -5.10
N VAL A 155 -1.04 -1.10 -4.15
CA VAL A 155 -0.12 -1.98 -3.41
C VAL A 155 -0.63 -2.14 -1.99
N ALA A 156 -0.70 -3.37 -1.49
CA ALA A 156 -1.15 -3.63 -0.14
C ALA A 156 -0.49 -4.86 0.47
N PHE A 157 -0.34 -4.88 1.78
CA PHE A 157 0.02 -6.07 2.53
C PHE A 157 -1.21 -6.94 2.77
N GLU A 158 -1.03 -8.25 2.69
CA GLU A 158 -2.09 -9.20 2.98
C GLU A 158 -1.58 -10.40 3.75
N SER A 159 -2.38 -10.89 4.67
CA SER A 159 -2.10 -12.15 5.34
C SER A 159 -2.18 -13.32 4.34
N PRO A 160 -1.21 -14.22 4.30
CA PRO A 160 -1.20 -15.34 3.36
C PRO A 160 -2.49 -16.16 3.42
N ARG A 161 -3.06 -16.35 4.62
CA ARG A 161 -4.34 -17.08 4.80
C ARG A 161 -5.55 -16.35 4.20
N ARG A 162 -5.46 -15.03 4.00
CA ARG A 162 -6.57 -14.23 3.46
C ARG A 162 -6.47 -14.03 1.96
N VAL A 163 -5.30 -14.23 1.36
CA VAL A 163 -5.07 -14.06 -0.09
C VAL A 163 -6.15 -14.74 -0.94
N PRO A 164 -6.53 -16.02 -0.70
CA PRO A 164 -7.59 -16.66 -1.49
C PRO A 164 -8.92 -15.93 -1.45
N ALA A 165 -9.36 -15.54 -0.27
CA ALA A 165 -10.64 -14.83 -0.10
C ALA A 165 -10.61 -13.41 -0.71
N THR A 166 -9.47 -12.72 -0.60
CA THR A 166 -9.25 -11.41 -1.19
C THR A 166 -9.29 -11.48 -2.71
N LEU A 167 -8.61 -12.45 -3.31
CA LEU A 167 -8.60 -12.66 -4.77
C LEU A 167 -9.97 -13.10 -5.30
N ALA A 168 -10.67 -13.99 -4.60
CA ALA A 168 -12.03 -14.40 -4.96
C ALA A 168 -12.99 -13.21 -4.94
N LEU A 169 -12.88 -12.35 -3.93
CA LEU A 169 -13.68 -11.12 -3.88
C LEU A 169 -13.35 -10.17 -5.03
N LEU A 170 -12.04 -9.98 -5.33
CA LEU A 170 -11.61 -9.16 -6.45
C LEU A 170 -12.13 -9.72 -7.78
N ALA A 171 -11.99 -11.01 -8.02
CA ALA A 171 -12.51 -11.67 -9.23
C ALA A 171 -14.02 -11.53 -9.39
N SER A 172 -14.77 -11.45 -8.29
CA SER A 172 -16.23 -11.16 -8.34
C SER A 172 -16.58 -9.72 -8.71
N ILE A 173 -15.61 -8.80 -8.65
CA ILE A 173 -15.78 -7.37 -8.99
C ILE A 173 -15.23 -7.10 -10.40
N ASP A 174 -14.02 -7.56 -10.66
CA ASP A 174 -13.27 -7.32 -11.89
C ASP A 174 -12.36 -8.54 -12.16
N PRO A 175 -12.88 -9.58 -12.85
CA PRO A 175 -12.16 -10.84 -13.08
C PRO A 175 -10.90 -10.67 -13.92
N ASP A 176 -10.87 -9.68 -14.81
CA ASP A 176 -9.76 -9.43 -15.74
C ASP A 176 -8.69 -8.51 -15.17
N ARG A 177 -8.92 -7.93 -13.99
CA ARG A 177 -7.96 -7.02 -13.36
C ARG A 177 -6.62 -7.70 -13.17
N ARG A 178 -5.57 -7.08 -13.67
CA ARG A 178 -4.20 -7.61 -13.54
C ARG A 178 -3.73 -7.53 -12.09
N VAL A 179 -3.13 -8.63 -11.63
CA VAL A 179 -2.67 -8.80 -10.25
C VAL A 179 -1.28 -9.40 -10.22
N ALA A 180 -0.47 -9.01 -9.25
CA ALA A 180 0.72 -9.74 -8.85
C ALA A 180 0.63 -10.08 -7.35
N VAL A 181 0.89 -11.34 -7.02
CA VAL A 181 1.08 -11.81 -5.65
C VAL A 181 2.57 -12.01 -5.44
N CYS A 182 3.18 -11.16 -4.63
CA CYS A 182 4.60 -11.19 -4.30
C CYS A 182 4.76 -11.75 -2.89
N ARG A 183 5.42 -12.89 -2.75
CA ARG A 183 5.68 -13.47 -1.43
C ARG A 183 7.16 -13.60 -1.15
N GLU A 184 7.53 -13.49 0.13
CA GLU A 184 8.88 -13.72 0.64
C GLU A 184 9.95 -12.94 -0.15
N LEU A 185 9.64 -11.69 -0.54
CA LEU A 185 10.56 -10.82 -1.30
C LEU A 185 11.94 -10.78 -0.64
N THR A 186 12.99 -10.90 -1.45
CA THR A 186 14.42 -10.96 -1.10
C THR A 186 14.88 -12.19 -0.32
N LYS A 187 13.95 -13.11 0.03
CA LYS A 187 14.24 -14.34 0.79
C LYS A 187 14.45 -15.54 -0.14
N ALA A 188 14.94 -16.65 0.41
CA ALA A 188 15.21 -17.89 -0.34
C ALA A 188 13.99 -18.47 -1.07
N HIS A 189 12.78 -18.16 -0.61
CA HIS A 189 11.52 -18.62 -1.20
C HIS A 189 10.73 -17.50 -1.85
N GLU A 190 11.42 -16.50 -2.38
CA GLU A 190 10.80 -15.43 -3.16
C GLU A 190 10.02 -16.00 -4.35
N GLU A 191 8.79 -15.57 -4.49
CA GLU A 191 7.97 -15.91 -5.63
C GLU A 191 7.06 -14.73 -6.01
N ILE A 192 6.96 -14.46 -7.31
CA ILE A 192 6.11 -13.41 -7.85
C ILE A 192 5.22 -14.02 -8.92
N VAL A 193 3.94 -14.21 -8.59
CA VAL A 193 2.95 -14.79 -9.47
C VAL A 193 2.07 -13.68 -10.04
N ARG A 194 1.98 -13.62 -11.35
CA ARG A 194 1.21 -12.61 -12.09
C ARG A 194 0.09 -13.27 -12.87
N GLY A 195 -1.06 -12.60 -12.97
CA GLY A 195 -2.22 -13.09 -13.70
C GLY A 195 -3.38 -12.12 -13.64
N SER A 196 -4.54 -12.54 -14.10
CA SER A 196 -5.81 -11.88 -13.82
C SER A 196 -6.31 -12.24 -12.42
N ALA A 197 -7.25 -11.46 -11.90
CA ALA A 197 -7.89 -11.76 -10.63
C ALA A 197 -8.55 -13.14 -10.63
N ALA A 198 -9.18 -13.53 -11.74
CA ALA A 198 -9.81 -14.85 -11.87
C ALA A 198 -8.78 -15.98 -11.83
N GLU A 199 -7.69 -15.89 -12.63
CA GLU A 199 -6.62 -16.90 -12.68
C GLU A 199 -5.95 -17.09 -11.31
N LEU A 200 -5.66 -15.98 -10.61
CA LEU A 200 -5.01 -16.07 -9.31
C LEU A 200 -5.96 -16.50 -8.20
N ALA A 201 -7.25 -16.17 -8.29
CA ALA A 201 -8.27 -16.68 -7.38
C ALA A 201 -8.37 -18.22 -7.49
N GLU A 202 -8.36 -18.77 -8.71
CA GLU A 202 -8.36 -20.22 -8.95
C GLU A 202 -7.08 -20.87 -8.43
N ARG A 203 -5.91 -20.31 -8.77
CA ARG A 203 -4.60 -20.82 -8.34
C ARG A 203 -4.49 -20.97 -6.82
N TYR A 204 -4.94 -19.96 -6.08
CA TYR A 204 -4.81 -19.95 -4.62
C TYR A 204 -6.04 -20.48 -3.85
N ALA A 205 -7.09 -20.93 -4.56
CA ALA A 205 -8.32 -21.40 -3.92
C ALA A 205 -8.10 -22.49 -2.85
N ASN A 206 -7.23 -23.44 -3.15
CA ASN A 206 -6.98 -24.62 -2.29
C ASN A 206 -5.62 -24.57 -1.58
N GLU A 207 -4.69 -23.75 -2.06
CA GLU A 207 -3.34 -23.66 -1.50
C GLU A 207 -2.94 -22.18 -1.31
N PRO A 208 -3.21 -21.61 -0.11
CA PRO A 208 -2.77 -20.25 0.21
C PRO A 208 -1.25 -20.11 0.11
N PRO A 209 -0.73 -18.95 -0.28
CA PRO A 209 0.71 -18.70 -0.25
C PRO A 209 1.22 -18.77 1.20
N ARG A 210 2.52 -19.00 1.37
CA ARG A 210 3.17 -19.00 2.69
C ARG A 210 4.06 -17.79 2.86
N GLY A 211 4.32 -17.41 4.11
CA GLY A 211 5.22 -16.32 4.46
C GLY A 211 4.56 -14.94 4.37
N GLU A 212 5.34 -13.91 4.11
CA GLU A 212 4.88 -12.53 4.00
C GLU A 212 4.46 -12.22 2.57
N VAL A 213 3.31 -11.56 2.41
CA VAL A 213 2.70 -11.34 1.10
C VAL A 213 2.40 -9.86 0.87
N VAL A 214 2.81 -9.39 -0.29
CA VAL A 214 2.37 -8.12 -0.87
C VAL A 214 1.52 -8.42 -2.10
N VAL A 215 0.31 -7.87 -2.15
CA VAL A 215 -0.54 -7.92 -3.34
C VAL A 215 -0.45 -6.60 -4.09
N VAL A 216 -0.25 -6.70 -5.39
CA VAL A 216 -0.24 -5.54 -6.29
C VAL A 216 -1.37 -5.71 -7.30
N LEU A 217 -2.32 -4.78 -7.27
CA LEU A 217 -3.51 -4.81 -8.14
C LEU A 217 -3.36 -3.70 -9.17
N GLY A 218 -3.41 -4.02 -10.43
CA GLY A 218 -3.39 -3.04 -11.52
C GLY A 218 -4.50 -2.00 -11.40
N PRO A 219 -4.52 -0.99 -12.24
CA PRO A 219 -5.60 0.00 -12.26
C PRO A 219 -6.96 -0.69 -12.33
N ALA A 220 -7.90 -0.25 -11.50
CA ALA A 220 -9.27 -0.70 -11.63
C ALA A 220 -9.84 -0.19 -12.97
N ALA A 221 -10.59 -1.03 -13.67
CA ALA A 221 -11.38 -0.54 -14.79
C ALA A 221 -12.24 0.64 -14.28
N PRO A 222 -12.34 1.74 -15.04
CA PRO A 222 -13.30 2.75 -14.68
C PRO A 222 -14.67 2.06 -14.53
N PRO A 223 -15.45 2.41 -13.51
CA PRO A 223 -16.80 1.86 -13.40
C PRO A 223 -17.44 2.00 -14.76
N ALA A 224 -18.03 0.90 -15.28
CA ALA A 224 -18.78 0.94 -16.52
C ALA A 224 -19.61 2.20 -16.45
N ALA A 225 -19.42 3.11 -17.40
CA ALA A 225 -20.05 4.43 -17.33
C ALA A 225 -21.51 4.17 -17.00
N ALA A 226 -21.96 4.63 -15.84
CA ALA A 226 -23.36 4.42 -15.45
C ALA A 226 -24.18 4.86 -16.64
N GLU A 227 -25.10 4.01 -17.09
CA GLU A 227 -25.95 4.38 -18.22
C GLU A 227 -26.48 5.78 -17.95
N PRO A 228 -26.37 6.69 -18.92
CA PRO A 228 -26.79 8.07 -18.67
C PRO A 228 -28.17 8.09 -18.04
N ALA A 229 -28.35 8.85 -16.97
CA ALA A 229 -29.65 8.94 -16.31
C ALA A 229 -30.73 9.25 -17.35
N GLY A 230 -31.77 8.44 -17.40
CA GLY A 230 -32.83 8.56 -18.38
C GLY A 230 -32.63 7.75 -19.69
N LEU A 231 -31.57 6.95 -19.84
CA LEU A 231 -31.40 6.14 -21.05
C LEU A 231 -32.54 5.15 -21.28
N GLU A 232 -33.04 4.54 -20.23
CA GLU A 232 -34.20 3.63 -20.31
C GLU A 232 -35.47 4.39 -20.72
N ALA A 233 -35.69 5.58 -20.19
CA ALA A 233 -36.79 6.44 -20.63
C ALA A 233 -36.66 6.84 -22.11
N LEU A 234 -35.42 7.12 -22.54
CA LEU A 234 -35.11 7.40 -23.94
C LEU A 234 -35.43 6.20 -24.86
N ARG A 235 -35.01 4.98 -24.48
CA ARG A 235 -35.33 3.75 -25.22
C ARG A 235 -36.85 3.60 -25.43
N ARG A 236 -37.61 3.73 -24.35
CA ARG A 236 -39.09 3.62 -24.41
C ARG A 236 -39.74 4.69 -25.28
N LEU A 237 -39.25 5.92 -25.26
CA LEU A 237 -39.74 6.99 -26.12
C LEU A 237 -39.44 6.72 -27.60
N VAL A 238 -38.26 6.18 -27.92
CA VAL A 238 -37.90 5.83 -29.29
C VAL A 238 -38.72 4.63 -29.79
N GLU A 239 -38.94 3.63 -28.95
CA GLU A 239 -39.81 2.48 -29.26
C GLU A 239 -41.25 2.94 -29.50
N ALA A 240 -41.70 3.97 -28.79
CA ALA A 240 -43.00 4.59 -29.01
C ALA A 240 -43.05 5.53 -30.24
N GLY A 241 -41.98 5.59 -31.05
CA GLY A 241 -41.92 6.33 -32.31
C GLY A 241 -41.34 7.74 -32.21
N ALA A 242 -40.77 8.14 -31.08
CA ALA A 242 -40.14 9.44 -30.98
C ALA A 242 -38.80 9.49 -31.77
N LYS A 243 -38.54 10.65 -32.38
CA LYS A 243 -37.25 10.86 -33.07
C LYS A 243 -36.07 10.82 -32.08
N PRO A 244 -35.11 9.92 -32.22
CA PRO A 244 -34.08 9.66 -31.20
C PRO A 244 -33.32 10.89 -30.70
N ARG A 245 -32.93 11.80 -31.62
CA ARG A 245 -32.20 13.03 -31.21
C ARG A 245 -33.06 14.01 -30.43
N MET A 246 -34.34 14.15 -30.79
CA MET A 246 -35.26 15.03 -30.06
C MET A 246 -35.61 14.46 -28.69
N ALA A 247 -35.88 13.15 -28.63
CA ALA A 247 -36.10 12.47 -27.37
C ALA A 247 -34.89 12.55 -26.44
N ALA A 248 -33.69 12.40 -26.97
CA ALA A 248 -32.45 12.55 -26.18
C ALA A 248 -32.27 13.97 -25.63
N ALA A 249 -32.64 15.01 -26.38
CA ALA A 249 -32.60 16.40 -25.90
C ALA A 249 -33.56 16.63 -24.73
N VAL A 250 -34.82 16.20 -24.87
CA VAL A 250 -35.86 16.33 -23.83
C VAL A 250 -35.50 15.54 -22.56
N VAL A 251 -35.03 14.30 -22.70
CA VAL A 251 -34.60 13.48 -21.56
C VAL A 251 -33.38 14.11 -20.87
N ALA A 252 -32.44 14.66 -21.63
CA ALA A 252 -31.29 15.36 -21.07
C ALA A 252 -31.69 16.58 -20.22
N GLU A 253 -32.64 17.38 -20.70
CA GLU A 253 -33.17 18.54 -19.99
C GLU A 253 -33.84 18.12 -18.67
N LEU A 254 -34.64 17.04 -18.69
CA LEU A 254 -35.35 16.53 -17.50
C LEU A 254 -34.41 15.89 -16.47
N THR A 255 -33.30 15.28 -16.89
CA THR A 255 -32.36 14.53 -16.04
C THR A 255 -31.09 15.27 -15.67
N GLY A 256 -30.88 16.48 -16.22
CA GLY A 256 -29.63 17.24 -16.05
C GLY A 256 -28.43 16.63 -16.80
N GLY A 257 -28.68 15.68 -17.70
CA GLY A 257 -27.64 14.99 -18.48
C GLY A 257 -27.26 15.74 -19.76
N LYS A 258 -26.39 15.11 -20.58
CA LYS A 258 -26.01 15.64 -21.92
C LYS A 258 -26.72 14.82 -23.01
N ALA A 259 -27.44 15.51 -23.91
CA ALA A 259 -28.17 14.90 -25.02
C ALA A 259 -27.27 14.01 -25.92
N ASN A 260 -26.02 14.43 -26.17
CA ASN A 260 -25.07 13.65 -26.98
C ASN A 260 -24.64 12.35 -26.31
N ASP A 261 -24.54 12.31 -24.99
CA ASP A 261 -24.15 11.09 -24.26
C ASP A 261 -25.31 10.09 -24.24
N LEU A 262 -26.55 10.56 -24.03
CA LEU A 262 -27.76 9.77 -24.14
C LEU A 262 -27.93 9.19 -25.56
N TYR A 263 -27.75 10.01 -26.59
CA TYR A 263 -27.88 9.56 -27.97
C TYR A 263 -26.80 8.52 -28.35
N ARG A 264 -25.55 8.72 -27.93
CA ARG A 264 -24.46 7.74 -28.15
C ARG A 264 -24.71 6.43 -27.39
N ALA A 265 -25.23 6.49 -26.17
CA ALA A 265 -25.56 5.29 -25.39
C ALA A 265 -26.69 4.50 -26.03
N LEU A 266 -27.71 5.19 -26.58
CA LEU A 266 -28.79 4.54 -27.33
C LEU A 266 -28.26 3.78 -28.56
N THR A 267 -27.31 4.36 -29.31
CA THR A 267 -26.79 3.80 -30.56
C THR A 267 -25.69 2.74 -30.36
N ARG A 268 -25.10 2.60 -29.17
CA ARG A 268 -24.14 1.53 -28.85
C ARG A 268 -24.81 0.22 -28.43
N GLY A 269 -26.09 0.22 -28.15
CA GLY A 269 -26.87 -0.96 -27.74
C GLY A 269 -27.71 -1.57 -28.85
N THR A 270 -27.58 -1.09 -30.07
CA THR A 270 -28.11 -1.69 -31.31
C THR A 270 -26.94 -2.28 -32.12
#